data_632a67d24c5a1812dafe956bdf63b636
#
_entry.id   632a67d24c5a1812dafe956bdf63b636
#
_cell.length_a   1.000
_cell.length_b   1.000
_cell.length_c   1.000
_cell.angle_alpha   90.00
_cell.angle_beta   90.00
_cell.angle_gamma   90.00
#
_symmetry.space_group_name_H-M   'P 1'
#
loop_
_entity.id
_entity.type
_entity.pdbx_description
1 polymer ?
#
loop_
_entity_poly.entity_id
_entity_poly.type
_entity_poly.pdbx_seq_one_letter_code
_entity_poly.pdbx_strand_id
1 'polypeptide(L)'
;MKSGCLLLLMIILLAACNSEYTIKPRGYYRIPFPEHRYQVFDREGYPYTFEYPVYANVVKDSTFFDETADNWINIEFPQFNGKIYMSYKPVGPTDFNKLVNDAFTMTYKHTTKATGITDSLMQTKAGLTGVWFDVGGNAATAKQFFVSDSVKHFLRGALYFDSSPNEDSLKVVNDFLQEDMKHLINTLKWKQ
;
A
#
# COMPACT_ATOMS: atom_id res chain seq x y z
N MET A 1 16.28 69.85 -17.65
CA MET A 1 14.92 69.35 -17.40
C MET A 1 14.60 68.04 -18.16
N LYS A 2 15.10 67.79 -19.36
CA LYS A 2 14.82 66.53 -20.15
C LYS A 2 15.46 65.27 -19.56
N SER A 3 16.67 65.38 -18.97
CA SER A 3 17.36 64.22 -18.39
C SER A 3 16.75 63.69 -17.09
N GLY A 4 16.13 64.58 -16.25
CA GLY A 4 15.46 64.13 -15.03
C GLY A 4 14.17 63.38 -15.26
N CYS A 5 13.44 63.73 -16.34
CA CYS A 5 12.22 63.06 -16.74
C CYS A 5 12.48 61.65 -17.25
N LEU A 6 13.62 61.44 -17.94
CA LEU A 6 14.05 60.12 -18.44
C LEU A 6 14.43 59.18 -17.30
N LEU A 7 15.11 59.72 -16.30
CA LEU A 7 15.52 58.97 -15.10
C LEU A 7 14.31 58.53 -14.26
N LEU A 8 13.31 59.38 -14.11
CA LEU A 8 12.07 59.10 -13.41
C LEU A 8 11.26 58.03 -14.13
N LEU A 9 11.18 58.10 -15.46
CA LEU A 9 10.50 57.07 -16.28
C LEU A 9 11.16 55.71 -16.17
N MET A 10 12.49 55.67 -16.10
CA MET A 10 13.27 54.43 -15.96
C MET A 10 13.04 53.78 -14.58
N ILE A 11 12.92 54.59 -13.51
CA ILE A 11 12.63 54.09 -12.15
C ILE A 11 11.22 53.51 -12.06
N ILE A 12 10.23 54.14 -12.71
CA ILE A 12 8.83 53.65 -12.76
C ILE A 12 8.74 52.32 -13.51
N LEU A 13 9.50 52.15 -14.59
CA LEU A 13 9.55 50.88 -15.35
C LEU A 13 10.18 49.74 -14.57
N LEU A 14 11.16 50.02 -13.71
CA LEU A 14 11.78 49.04 -12.85
C LEU A 14 10.92 48.60 -11.64
N ALA A 15 9.97 49.46 -11.23
CA ALA A 15 9.04 49.16 -10.14
C ALA A 15 7.80 48.36 -10.58
N ALA A 16 7.57 48.22 -11.88
CA ALA A 16 6.35 47.59 -12.44
C ALA A 16 6.41 46.02 -12.49
N CYS A 17 7.52 45.40 -12.10
CA CYS A 17 7.66 43.93 -12.12
C CYS A 17 7.46 43.32 -10.72
N ASN A 18 6.28 43.48 -10.14
CA ASN A 18 5.84 42.59 -9.05
C ASN A 18 4.77 41.64 -9.62
N SER A 19 5.23 40.56 -10.26
CA SER A 19 4.33 39.46 -10.54
C SER A 19 4.14 38.68 -9.23
N GLU A 20 2.96 38.78 -8.63
CA GLU A 20 2.57 37.87 -7.56
C GLU A 20 2.69 36.44 -8.09
N TYR A 21 3.63 35.67 -7.55
CA TYR A 21 3.80 34.27 -7.87
C TYR A 21 2.63 33.48 -7.27
N THR A 22 1.62 33.26 -8.08
CA THR A 22 0.53 32.37 -7.68
C THR A 22 0.98 30.93 -7.83
N ILE A 23 1.15 30.22 -6.72
CA ILE A 23 1.42 28.79 -6.73
C ILE A 23 0.23 28.10 -7.38
N LYS A 24 0.42 27.60 -8.60
CA LYS A 24 -0.61 26.81 -9.28
C LYS A 24 -0.67 25.42 -8.63
N PRO A 25 -1.86 24.90 -8.31
CA PRO A 25 -1.99 23.53 -7.81
C PRO A 25 -1.44 22.56 -8.86
N ARG A 26 -0.75 21.50 -8.40
CA ARG A 26 -0.26 20.44 -9.30
C ARG A 26 -1.47 19.77 -9.96
N GLY A 27 -1.45 19.67 -11.28
CA GLY A 27 -2.38 18.84 -12.02
C GLY A 27 -1.92 17.39 -11.96
N TYR A 28 -2.83 16.48 -11.68
CA TYR A 28 -2.59 15.04 -11.75
C TYR A 28 -3.36 14.46 -12.93
N TYR A 29 -2.83 13.39 -13.53
CA TYR A 29 -3.57 12.64 -14.53
C TYR A 29 -4.79 11.99 -13.89
N ARG A 30 -5.92 12.00 -14.59
CA ARG A 30 -7.11 11.28 -14.14
C ARG A 30 -6.86 9.79 -14.25
N ILE A 31 -6.94 9.08 -13.12
CA ILE A 31 -6.87 7.63 -13.06
C ILE A 31 -8.32 7.11 -13.12
N PRO A 32 -8.69 6.29 -14.14
CA PRO A 32 -9.97 5.62 -14.15
C PRO A 32 -9.93 4.45 -13.16
N PHE A 33 -10.69 4.55 -12.08
CA PHE A 33 -10.84 3.46 -11.12
C PHE A 33 -12.01 2.56 -11.55
N PRO A 34 -11.82 1.22 -11.57
CA PRO A 34 -12.91 0.27 -11.78
C PRO A 34 -13.85 0.22 -10.57
N GLU A 35 -15.05 -0.34 -10.76
CA GLU A 35 -15.94 -0.63 -9.64
C GLU A 35 -15.38 -1.76 -8.78
N HIS A 36 -15.54 -1.66 -7.45
CA HIS A 36 -15.21 -2.72 -6.51
C HIS A 36 -16.18 -3.88 -6.67
N ARG A 37 -15.81 -4.86 -7.49
CA ARG A 37 -16.49 -6.14 -7.65
C ARG A 37 -15.52 -7.25 -7.34
N TYR A 38 -15.98 -8.30 -6.68
CA TYR A 38 -15.12 -9.33 -6.10
C TYR A 38 -15.43 -10.71 -6.66
N GLN A 39 -14.42 -11.55 -6.63
CA GLN A 39 -14.47 -12.97 -6.96
C GLN A 39 -13.71 -13.76 -5.88
N VAL A 40 -14.06 -15.04 -5.75
CA VAL A 40 -13.50 -15.88 -4.68
C VAL A 40 -12.19 -16.52 -5.13
N PHE A 41 -11.17 -16.44 -4.28
CA PHE A 41 -10.01 -17.29 -4.33
C PHE A 41 -10.26 -18.52 -3.47
N ASP A 42 -10.46 -19.66 -4.11
CA ASP A 42 -10.61 -20.96 -3.47
C ASP A 42 -9.92 -22.02 -4.32
N ARG A 43 -8.61 -22.16 -4.10
CA ARG A 43 -7.79 -23.14 -4.83
C ARG A 43 -7.43 -24.30 -3.90
N GLU A 44 -7.39 -25.51 -4.47
CA GLU A 44 -6.90 -26.70 -3.79
C GLU A 44 -5.43 -26.53 -3.39
N GLY A 45 -5.04 -27.07 -2.24
CA GLY A 45 -3.69 -26.97 -1.71
C GLY A 45 -3.38 -25.69 -0.92
N TYR A 46 -4.26 -24.70 -0.95
CA TYR A 46 -4.11 -23.47 -0.15
C TYR A 46 -4.92 -23.58 1.15
N PRO A 47 -4.34 -23.24 2.32
CA PRO A 47 -5.02 -23.37 3.63
C PRO A 47 -5.98 -22.21 3.93
N TYR A 48 -6.28 -21.38 2.95
CA TYR A 48 -7.14 -20.20 3.08
C TYR A 48 -7.98 -19.97 1.82
N THR A 49 -9.07 -19.24 1.99
CA THR A 49 -9.92 -18.68 0.94
C THR A 49 -10.27 -17.24 1.29
N PHE A 50 -10.49 -16.40 0.30
CA PHE A 50 -10.86 -14.99 0.45
C PHE A 50 -11.49 -14.47 -0.84
N GLU A 51 -12.06 -13.27 -0.79
CA GLU A 51 -12.52 -12.54 -1.97
C GLU A 51 -11.49 -11.49 -2.39
N TYR A 52 -11.31 -11.34 -3.70
CA TYR A 52 -10.39 -10.36 -4.30
C TYR A 52 -11.03 -9.69 -5.53
N PRO A 53 -10.57 -8.49 -5.95
CA PRO A 53 -11.18 -7.75 -7.04
C PRO A 53 -11.10 -8.51 -8.37
N VAL A 54 -12.17 -8.42 -9.18
CA VAL A 54 -12.22 -9.04 -10.52
C VAL A 54 -11.21 -8.47 -11.51
N TYR A 55 -10.68 -7.30 -11.25
CA TYR A 55 -9.63 -6.64 -12.04
C TYR A 55 -8.20 -6.96 -11.57
N ALA A 56 -8.07 -7.86 -10.59
CA ALA A 56 -6.77 -8.34 -10.10
C ALA A 56 -6.52 -9.78 -10.55
N ASN A 57 -5.25 -10.16 -10.62
CA ASN A 57 -4.82 -11.53 -10.91
C ASN A 57 -4.14 -12.14 -9.67
N VAL A 58 -4.45 -13.39 -9.36
CA VAL A 58 -3.77 -14.13 -8.30
C VAL A 58 -2.80 -15.11 -8.93
N VAL A 59 -1.51 -14.94 -8.65
CA VAL A 59 -0.42 -15.78 -9.13
C VAL A 59 0.34 -16.39 -7.95
N LYS A 60 0.87 -17.60 -8.13
CA LYS A 60 1.78 -18.20 -7.13
C LYS A 60 3.05 -17.35 -7.07
N ASP A 61 3.55 -17.05 -5.88
CA ASP A 61 4.86 -16.39 -5.74
C ASP A 61 5.96 -17.40 -6.09
N SER A 62 6.70 -17.09 -7.16
CA SER A 62 7.83 -17.88 -7.63
C SER A 62 9.20 -17.29 -7.26
N THR A 63 9.21 -16.21 -6.49
CA THR A 63 10.43 -15.46 -6.15
C THR A 63 11.25 -16.17 -5.08
N PHE A 64 10.59 -16.95 -4.24
CA PHE A 64 11.22 -17.72 -3.17
C PHE A 64 11.19 -19.22 -3.52
N PHE A 65 12.38 -19.80 -3.66
CA PHE A 65 12.58 -21.26 -3.87
C PHE A 65 12.60 -22.04 -2.55
N ASP A 66 12.03 -21.49 -1.48
CA ASP A 66 11.95 -22.13 -0.18
C ASP A 66 10.68 -23.00 -0.11
N GLU A 67 10.81 -24.26 0.32
CA GLU A 67 9.69 -25.19 0.54
C GLU A 67 8.63 -24.61 1.51
N THR A 68 9.02 -23.65 2.36
CA THR A 68 8.11 -22.95 3.27
C THR A 68 7.21 -21.91 2.58
N ALA A 69 7.47 -21.60 1.31
CA ALA A 69 6.74 -20.61 0.51
C ALA A 69 5.64 -21.22 -0.37
N ASP A 70 5.30 -22.48 -0.21
CA ASP A 70 4.36 -23.18 -1.10
C ASP A 70 2.97 -22.54 -1.18
N ASN A 71 2.53 -21.86 -0.12
CA ASN A 71 1.23 -21.18 -0.05
C ASN A 71 1.34 -19.66 -0.15
N TRP A 72 2.45 -19.16 -0.72
CA TRP A 72 2.61 -17.73 -0.97
C TRP A 72 2.05 -17.36 -2.34
N ILE A 73 1.36 -16.24 -2.39
CA ILE A 73 0.75 -15.73 -3.62
C ILE A 73 0.98 -14.23 -3.75
N ASN A 74 0.88 -13.75 -4.98
CA ASN A 74 0.82 -12.33 -5.29
C ASN A 74 -0.55 -12.01 -5.87
N ILE A 75 -1.16 -10.91 -5.40
CA ILE A 75 -2.36 -10.33 -6.01
C ILE A 75 -1.89 -9.13 -6.81
N GLU A 76 -1.92 -9.27 -8.13
CA GLU A 76 -1.41 -8.27 -9.06
C GLU A 76 -2.54 -7.39 -9.58
N PHE A 77 -2.28 -6.09 -9.63
CA PHE A 77 -3.15 -5.05 -10.17
C PHE A 77 -2.49 -4.43 -11.41
N PRO A 78 -2.60 -5.03 -12.61
CA PRO A 78 -1.86 -4.57 -13.80
C PRO A 78 -2.15 -3.11 -14.16
N GLN A 79 -3.39 -2.67 -13.97
CA GLN A 79 -3.80 -1.29 -14.26
C GLN A 79 -3.06 -0.24 -13.43
N PHE A 80 -2.60 -0.62 -12.23
CA PHE A 80 -1.96 0.28 -11.27
C PHE A 80 -0.46 0.01 -11.10
N ASN A 81 0.10 -0.98 -11.82
CA ASN A 81 1.44 -1.52 -11.56
C ASN A 81 1.66 -1.82 -10.07
N GLY A 82 0.61 -2.31 -9.41
CA GLY A 82 0.59 -2.61 -7.99
C GLY A 82 0.51 -4.11 -7.74
N LYS A 83 1.00 -4.53 -6.57
CA LYS A 83 1.02 -5.93 -6.17
C LYS A 83 0.93 -6.05 -4.65
N ILE A 84 0.06 -6.93 -4.17
CA ILE A 84 0.07 -7.37 -2.77
C ILE A 84 0.84 -8.68 -2.68
N TYR A 85 1.96 -8.67 -1.97
CA TYR A 85 2.68 -9.89 -1.61
C TYR A 85 2.01 -10.53 -0.40
N MET A 86 1.50 -11.74 -0.56
CA MET A 86 0.81 -12.50 0.47
C MET A 86 1.69 -13.66 0.92
N SER A 87 2.18 -13.64 2.15
CA SER A 87 2.99 -14.70 2.72
C SER A 87 2.24 -15.42 3.83
N TYR A 88 2.03 -16.72 3.64
CA TYR A 88 1.43 -17.61 4.63
C TYR A 88 2.52 -18.37 5.38
N LYS A 89 2.32 -18.52 6.69
CA LYS A 89 3.15 -19.39 7.53
C LYS A 89 2.27 -20.16 8.52
N PRO A 90 2.49 -21.49 8.69
CA PRO A 90 1.82 -22.21 9.75
C PRO A 90 2.40 -21.82 11.11
N VAL A 91 1.50 -21.60 12.08
CA VAL A 91 1.85 -21.47 13.49
C VAL A 91 2.04 -22.89 14.07
N GLY A 92 2.95 -23.05 15.00
CA GLY A 92 3.30 -24.35 15.58
C GLY A 92 4.74 -24.75 15.27
N PRO A 93 5.13 -24.97 13.99
CA PRO A 93 6.55 -25.09 13.63
C PRO A 93 7.33 -23.80 13.88
N THR A 94 6.66 -22.65 13.74
CA THR A 94 7.22 -21.33 14.09
C THR A 94 6.38 -20.72 15.21
N ASP A 95 7.04 -20.21 16.25
CA ASP A 95 6.38 -19.54 17.37
C ASP A 95 5.58 -18.32 16.87
N PHE A 96 4.33 -18.21 17.30
CA PHE A 96 3.45 -17.11 16.95
C PHE A 96 4.07 -15.74 17.28
N ASN A 97 4.67 -15.60 18.47
CA ASN A 97 5.32 -14.34 18.86
C ASN A 97 6.48 -13.98 17.93
N LYS A 98 7.20 -14.98 17.42
CA LYS A 98 8.27 -14.75 16.43
C LYS A 98 7.68 -14.23 15.12
N LEU A 99 6.58 -14.80 14.63
CA LEU A 99 5.91 -14.34 13.40
C LEU A 99 5.39 -12.90 13.53
N VAL A 100 4.83 -12.56 14.69
CA VAL A 100 4.39 -11.18 14.98
C VAL A 100 5.59 -10.25 15.00
N ASN A 101 6.66 -10.57 15.73
CA ASN A 101 7.87 -9.75 15.80
C ASN A 101 8.53 -9.57 14.43
N ASP A 102 8.55 -10.62 13.60
CA ASP A 102 9.06 -10.55 12.23
C ASP A 102 8.21 -9.58 11.38
N ALA A 103 6.87 -9.62 11.50
CA ALA A 103 5.99 -8.71 10.77
C ALA A 103 6.22 -7.24 11.17
N PHE A 104 6.33 -6.95 12.47
CA PHE A 104 6.68 -5.61 12.96
C PHE A 104 8.06 -5.19 12.47
N THR A 105 9.08 -6.05 12.61
CA THR A 105 10.44 -5.76 12.16
C THR A 105 10.50 -5.45 10.68
N MET A 106 9.80 -6.22 9.82
CA MET A 106 9.76 -5.96 8.38
C MET A 106 9.07 -4.62 8.06
N THR A 107 8.00 -4.29 8.78
CA THR A 107 7.29 -3.01 8.58
C THR A 107 8.14 -1.84 9.03
N TYR A 108 8.76 -1.93 10.20
CA TYR A 108 9.57 -0.84 10.76
C TYR A 108 10.93 -0.62 10.06
N LYS A 109 11.37 -1.54 9.17
CA LYS A 109 12.50 -1.27 8.25
C LYS A 109 12.25 -0.07 7.32
N HIS A 110 11.00 0.31 7.11
CA HIS A 110 10.64 1.47 6.29
C HIS A 110 10.81 2.83 7.00
N THR A 111 11.12 2.86 8.31
CA THR A 111 11.28 4.10 9.10
C THR A 111 12.29 5.08 8.51
N THR A 112 13.29 4.61 7.78
CA THR A 112 14.31 5.47 7.13
C THR A 112 13.74 6.36 6.02
N LYS A 113 12.57 6.02 5.46
CA LYS A 113 11.90 6.73 4.37
C LYS A 113 10.47 7.14 4.74
N ALA A 114 9.93 6.59 5.82
CA ALA A 114 8.61 6.92 6.32
C ALA A 114 8.63 8.25 7.08
N THR A 115 7.55 9.02 6.95
CA THR A 115 7.26 10.18 7.81
C THR A 115 6.61 9.77 9.13
N GLY A 116 6.02 8.58 9.17
CA GLY A 116 5.41 7.95 10.33
C GLY A 116 4.88 6.56 9.98
N ILE A 117 4.79 5.70 10.98
CA ILE A 117 4.15 4.39 10.88
C ILE A 117 3.11 4.31 11.98
N THR A 118 1.86 4.06 11.58
CA THR A 118 0.75 3.83 12.52
C THR A 118 0.34 2.37 12.41
N ASP A 119 0.24 1.69 13.53
CA ASP A 119 -0.32 0.35 13.63
C ASP A 119 -1.66 0.37 14.35
N SER A 120 -2.60 -0.41 13.87
CA SER A 120 -3.96 -0.52 14.39
C SER A 120 -4.35 -1.98 14.55
N LEU A 121 -4.81 -2.34 15.74
CA LEU A 121 -5.38 -3.67 15.96
C LEU A 121 -6.66 -3.82 15.14
N MET A 122 -6.84 -4.99 14.56
CA MET A 122 -8.04 -5.33 13.82
C MET A 122 -8.60 -6.69 14.23
N GLN A 123 -9.91 -6.79 14.12
CA GLN A 123 -10.64 -8.05 14.27
C GLN A 123 -11.60 -8.19 13.10
N THR A 124 -11.56 -9.32 12.42
CA THR A 124 -12.47 -9.61 11.31
C THR A 124 -13.81 -10.14 11.80
N LYS A 125 -14.82 -10.12 10.93
CA LYS A 125 -16.13 -10.73 11.22
C LYS A 125 -16.03 -12.24 11.48
N ALA A 126 -15.00 -12.90 10.94
CA ALA A 126 -14.72 -14.32 11.16
C ALA A 126 -13.97 -14.60 12.48
N GLY A 127 -13.71 -13.58 13.29
CA GLY A 127 -13.02 -13.69 14.58
C GLY A 127 -11.49 -13.76 14.47
N LEU A 128 -10.91 -13.53 13.28
CA LEU A 128 -9.47 -13.44 13.12
C LEU A 128 -8.97 -12.11 13.69
N THR A 129 -7.82 -12.14 14.33
CA THR A 129 -7.16 -10.96 14.87
C THR A 129 -5.91 -10.61 14.06
N GLY A 130 -5.48 -9.36 14.11
CA GLY A 130 -4.29 -8.95 13.38
C GLY A 130 -3.94 -7.50 13.60
N VAL A 131 -3.03 -7.00 12.78
CA VAL A 131 -2.59 -5.61 12.77
C VAL A 131 -2.60 -5.09 11.35
N TRP A 132 -3.13 -3.90 11.20
CA TRP A 132 -3.02 -3.08 10.00
C TRP A 132 -1.96 -2.01 10.22
N PHE A 133 -1.09 -1.81 9.24
CA PHE A 133 -0.04 -0.79 9.25
C PHE A 133 -0.28 0.22 8.13
N ASP A 134 -0.28 1.49 8.51
CA ASP A 134 -0.22 2.62 7.61
C ASP A 134 1.18 3.24 7.69
N VAL A 135 1.89 3.27 6.56
CA VAL A 135 3.25 3.80 6.44
C VAL A 135 3.19 5.06 5.58
N GLY A 136 3.34 6.21 6.19
CA GLY A 136 3.37 7.50 5.51
C GLY A 136 4.73 7.82 4.90
N GLY A 137 4.75 8.81 4.01
CA GLY A 137 5.97 9.26 3.36
C GLY A 137 6.33 8.46 2.12
N ASN A 138 7.56 8.65 1.62
CA ASN A 138 8.05 8.02 0.40
C ASN A 138 8.63 6.62 0.68
N ALA A 139 7.90 5.82 1.44
CA ALA A 139 8.24 4.43 1.70
C ALA A 139 7.83 3.53 0.52
N ALA A 140 8.52 2.40 0.34
CA ALA A 140 8.24 1.48 -0.76
C ALA A 140 6.86 0.81 -0.66
N THR A 141 6.28 0.73 0.54
CA THR A 141 4.95 0.19 0.81
C THR A 141 4.23 1.11 1.79
N ALA A 142 3.00 1.48 1.46
CA ALA A 142 2.17 2.34 2.30
C ALA A 142 1.18 1.54 3.17
N LYS A 143 0.79 0.35 2.74
CA LYS A 143 -0.24 -0.47 3.39
C LYS A 143 0.27 -1.89 3.59
N GLN A 144 0.23 -2.36 4.83
CA GLN A 144 0.58 -3.74 5.20
C GLN A 144 -0.39 -4.26 6.26
N PHE A 145 -0.47 -5.56 6.39
CA PHE A 145 -1.23 -6.20 7.45
C PHE A 145 -0.68 -7.58 7.78
N PHE A 146 -1.04 -8.10 8.93
CA PHE A 146 -1.09 -9.53 9.17
C PHE A 146 -2.39 -9.90 9.87
N VAL A 147 -2.83 -11.14 9.66
CA VAL A 147 -3.98 -11.76 10.34
C VAL A 147 -3.63 -13.17 10.75
N SER A 148 -4.18 -13.62 11.87
CA SER A 148 -3.94 -14.94 12.43
C SER A 148 -5.13 -15.41 13.27
N ASP A 149 -5.25 -16.73 13.45
CA ASP A 149 -6.05 -17.37 14.50
C ASP A 149 -5.22 -17.61 15.79
N SER A 150 -3.95 -17.20 15.77
CA SER A 150 -2.96 -17.36 16.86
C SER A 150 -2.62 -18.81 17.21
N VAL A 151 -3.17 -19.80 16.50
CA VAL A 151 -3.06 -21.21 16.81
C VAL A 151 -2.41 -22.02 15.68
N LYS A 152 -2.88 -21.83 14.43
CA LYS A 152 -2.45 -22.63 13.28
C LYS A 152 -2.01 -21.81 12.09
N HIS A 153 -2.56 -20.60 11.91
CA HIS A 153 -2.44 -19.87 10.66
C HIS A 153 -1.98 -18.43 10.87
N PHE A 154 -1.02 -18.00 10.08
CA PHE A 154 -0.53 -16.64 10.02
C PHE A 154 -0.40 -16.21 8.57
N LEU A 155 -1.04 -15.12 8.18
CA LEU A 155 -1.00 -14.54 6.84
C LEU A 155 -0.59 -13.07 6.93
N ARG A 156 0.44 -12.69 6.18
CA ARG A 156 0.87 -11.30 6.04
C ARG A 156 0.66 -10.83 4.61
N GLY A 157 0.21 -9.60 4.44
CA GLY A 157 0.08 -8.93 3.15
C GLY A 157 0.78 -7.58 3.16
N ALA A 158 1.41 -7.21 2.04
CA ALA A 158 2.05 -5.90 1.87
C ALA A 158 1.88 -5.42 0.42
N LEU A 159 1.35 -4.20 0.25
CA LEU A 159 1.12 -3.58 -1.05
C LEU A 159 2.36 -2.83 -1.51
N TYR A 160 2.83 -3.15 -2.70
CA TYR A 160 3.95 -2.47 -3.38
C TYR A 160 3.53 -2.03 -4.77
N PHE A 161 4.22 -1.00 -5.27
CA PHE A 161 4.10 -0.54 -6.65
C PHE A 161 5.44 -0.66 -7.37
N ASP A 162 5.40 -1.06 -8.63
CA ASP A 162 6.57 -1.05 -9.51
C ASP A 162 6.81 0.37 -10.05
N SER A 163 7.11 1.28 -9.12
CA SER A 163 7.38 2.69 -9.37
C SER A 163 8.22 3.27 -8.24
N SER A 164 8.87 4.41 -8.51
CA SER A 164 9.54 5.14 -7.44
C SER A 164 8.54 5.59 -6.37
N PRO A 165 8.82 5.33 -5.08
CA PRO A 165 7.92 5.74 -4.01
C PRO A 165 7.70 7.25 -4.00
N ASN A 166 6.42 7.65 -4.07
CA ASN A 166 5.99 9.04 -4.00
C ASN A 166 4.60 9.09 -3.37
N GLU A 167 4.53 9.55 -2.11
CA GLU A 167 3.28 9.57 -1.33
C GLU A 167 2.18 10.35 -2.05
N ASP A 168 2.48 11.57 -2.52
CA ASP A 168 1.48 12.45 -3.16
C ASP A 168 0.84 11.81 -4.39
N SER A 169 1.66 11.14 -5.22
CA SER A 169 1.18 10.54 -6.48
C SER A 169 0.49 9.21 -6.25
N LEU A 170 0.94 8.41 -5.28
CA LEU A 170 0.42 7.07 -5.01
C LEU A 170 -0.75 7.07 -4.03
N LYS A 171 -0.97 8.17 -3.28
CA LYS A 171 -2.00 8.23 -2.25
C LYS A 171 -3.38 7.80 -2.75
N VAL A 172 -3.81 8.31 -3.89
CA VAL A 172 -5.15 8.02 -4.44
C VAL A 172 -5.31 6.54 -4.79
N VAL A 173 -4.26 5.91 -5.33
CA VAL A 173 -4.27 4.47 -5.65
C VAL A 173 -4.15 3.63 -4.37
N ASN A 174 -3.33 4.05 -3.42
CA ASN A 174 -3.24 3.40 -2.10
C ASN A 174 -4.59 3.40 -1.37
N ASP A 175 -5.29 4.54 -1.37
CA ASP A 175 -6.59 4.68 -0.71
C ASP A 175 -7.64 3.79 -1.41
N PHE A 176 -7.63 3.72 -2.75
CA PHE A 176 -8.50 2.85 -3.51
C PHE A 176 -8.24 1.36 -3.21
N LEU A 177 -6.99 0.90 -3.32
CA LEU A 177 -6.64 -0.51 -3.07
C LEU A 177 -6.74 -0.91 -1.60
N GLN A 178 -6.68 0.05 -0.67
CA GLN A 178 -6.93 -0.20 0.75
C GLN A 178 -8.33 -0.78 0.99
N GLU A 179 -9.35 -0.34 0.25
CA GLU A 179 -10.70 -0.88 0.37
C GLU A 179 -10.73 -2.35 -0.03
N ASP A 180 -10.04 -2.72 -1.12
CA ASP A 180 -9.92 -4.10 -1.56
C ASP A 180 -9.16 -4.97 -0.56
N MET A 181 -8.06 -4.44 0.01
CA MET A 181 -7.30 -5.15 1.05
C MET A 181 -8.15 -5.40 2.29
N LYS A 182 -8.94 -4.41 2.73
CA LYS A 182 -9.86 -4.56 3.87
C LYS A 182 -10.98 -5.56 3.56
N HIS A 183 -11.50 -5.56 2.32
CA HIS A 183 -12.49 -6.56 1.88
C HIS A 183 -11.90 -7.97 1.92
N LEU A 184 -10.71 -8.16 1.36
CA LEU A 184 -9.98 -9.43 1.40
C LEU A 184 -9.83 -9.93 2.84
N ILE A 185 -9.36 -9.09 3.75
CA ILE A 185 -9.17 -9.43 5.16
C ILE A 185 -10.50 -9.83 5.81
N ASN A 186 -11.58 -9.10 5.55
CA ASN A 186 -12.89 -9.37 6.13
C ASN A 186 -13.57 -10.64 5.59
N THR A 187 -13.17 -11.10 4.41
CA THR A 187 -13.70 -12.33 3.78
C THR A 187 -12.79 -13.54 3.94
N LEU A 188 -11.60 -13.33 4.51
CA LEU A 188 -10.62 -14.38 4.75
C LEU A 188 -11.17 -15.45 5.69
N LYS A 189 -11.00 -16.71 5.29
CA LYS A 189 -11.33 -17.90 6.08
C LYS A 189 -10.22 -18.92 5.94
N TRP A 190 -9.91 -19.58 7.05
CA TRP A 190 -9.02 -20.75 7.04
C TRP A 190 -9.79 -21.99 6.59
N LYS A 191 -9.14 -22.83 5.79
CA LYS A 191 -9.64 -24.17 5.44
C LYS A 191 -9.22 -25.15 6.51
N GLN A 192 -10.07 -26.17 6.72
CA GLN A 192 -9.78 -27.26 7.67
C GLN A 192 -8.79 -28.26 7.08
#